data_5e87099893c895b6ddecaed97af5112f
#
_entry.id   5e87099893c895b6ddecaed97af5112f
#
_cell.length_a   1.000
_cell.length_b   1.000
_cell.length_c   1.000
_cell.angle_alpha   90.00
_cell.angle_beta   90.00
_cell.angle_gamma   90.00
#
_symmetry.space_group_name_H-M   'P 1'
#
loop_
_entity.id
_entity.type
_entity.pdbx_description
1 polymer ?
#
loop_
_entity_poly.entity_id
_entity_poly.type
_entity_poly.pdbx_seq_one_letter_code
_entity_poly.pdbx_strand_id
1 'polypeptide(L)'
;VVVPSELGGDKSEDHCISMFEAIDDGHGEVLRPRYALPISASTELTSDAHEFFRGRPWGILPYTEQTDECLTTVEKVARFVLSEIAGNAAYPACDVFIITALMEPEFLALEAEPFDWGPLEPLDSIHLIRHGSIAVDGNTIRVAAGFCSRMGPVAAAILATKVMLTLRPRMIVMGGICAGIPGKAKISDVVAADLSWDWQSGKHTDMKGTEVFEIAPHQLGIDDLVKNKLLLLKRDSVYWNDIGARSGNAGTGAIGLVVGPMASGASVLADARVADRIKKQQHKNVVGLDMETYGVFAAVNSCDPKVKVLSLKAVCDNGDVKKNDEFQPFASRVSAATVHHFLVNYANQILL
;
A
#
# COMPACT_ATOMS: atom_id res chain seq x y z
N VAL A 1 15.11 2.74 -29.82
CA VAL A 1 15.39 3.37 -31.10
C VAL A 1 16.57 2.62 -31.67
N VAL A 2 16.41 2.00 -32.82
CA VAL A 2 17.52 1.41 -33.62
C VAL A 2 18.09 2.55 -34.45
N VAL A 3 19.33 2.93 -34.21
CA VAL A 3 20.02 3.93 -35.04
C VAL A 3 20.93 3.16 -35.99
N PRO A 4 20.62 3.11 -37.30
CA PRO A 4 21.50 2.48 -38.24
C PRO A 4 22.80 3.28 -38.35
N SER A 5 23.95 2.61 -38.36
CA SER A 5 25.25 3.20 -38.55
C SER A 5 25.51 3.63 -40.01
N GLU A 6 24.53 3.55 -40.91
CA GLU A 6 24.63 3.88 -42.33
C GLU A 6 24.35 5.36 -42.67
N LEU A 7 24.70 6.29 -41.80
CA LEU A 7 24.87 7.70 -42.23
C LEU A 7 26.30 7.92 -42.69
N GLY A 8 26.68 7.18 -43.73
CA GLY A 8 27.82 7.27 -44.64
C GLY A 8 29.04 8.10 -44.21
N GLY A 9 30.15 7.40 -43.90
CA GLY A 9 31.49 7.97 -43.81
C GLY A 9 32.18 7.72 -42.45
N ASP A 10 33.47 7.93 -42.38
CA ASP A 10 34.44 7.73 -41.31
C ASP A 10 34.11 8.39 -39.93
N LYS A 11 32.89 8.93 -39.74
CA LYS A 11 32.45 9.63 -38.55
C LYS A 11 31.17 9.06 -37.89
N SER A 12 30.74 7.86 -38.28
CA SER A 12 29.49 7.28 -37.77
C SER A 12 29.55 6.96 -36.27
N GLU A 13 30.71 6.59 -35.76
CA GLU A 13 30.92 6.24 -34.36
C GLU A 13 30.92 7.47 -33.45
N ASP A 14 31.56 8.58 -33.89
CA ASP A 14 31.57 9.86 -33.19
C ASP A 14 30.15 10.44 -33.04
N HIS A 15 29.29 10.26 -34.05
CA HIS A 15 27.89 10.67 -33.99
C HIS A 15 27.08 9.83 -33.03
N CYS A 16 27.34 8.52 -32.95
CA CYS A 16 26.70 7.67 -31.97
C CYS A 16 27.10 8.04 -30.55
N ILE A 17 28.39 8.26 -30.30
CA ILE A 17 28.91 8.71 -28.99
C ILE A 17 28.28 10.04 -28.62
N SER A 18 28.32 11.04 -29.49
CA SER A 18 27.72 12.36 -29.21
C SER A 18 26.23 12.32 -28.97
N MET A 19 25.50 11.42 -29.64
CA MET A 19 24.07 11.23 -29.40
C MET A 19 23.80 10.62 -28.01
N PHE A 20 24.60 9.63 -27.59
CA PHE A 20 24.48 9.03 -26.26
C PHE A 20 24.90 10.00 -25.16
N GLU A 21 25.92 10.85 -25.38
CA GLU A 21 26.27 11.93 -24.46
C GLU A 21 25.15 12.96 -24.30
N ALA A 22 24.54 13.38 -25.42
CA ALA A 22 23.39 14.28 -25.38
C ALA A 22 22.16 13.69 -24.65
N ILE A 23 21.96 12.36 -24.76
CA ILE A 23 20.94 11.62 -24.01
C ILE A 23 21.27 11.58 -22.53
N ASP A 24 22.52 11.37 -22.15
CA ASP A 24 22.97 11.29 -20.76
C ASP A 24 22.97 12.67 -20.09
N ASP A 25 23.39 13.71 -20.78
CA ASP A 25 23.47 15.08 -20.25
C ASP A 25 22.09 15.76 -20.15
N GLY A 26 21.04 15.16 -20.72
CA GLY A 26 19.69 15.71 -20.67
C GLY A 26 19.52 17.04 -21.41
N HIS A 27 20.40 17.35 -22.36
CA HIS A 27 20.31 18.54 -23.19
C HIS A 27 19.20 18.40 -24.25
N GLY A 28 18.12 19.14 -24.05
CA GLY A 28 17.00 19.24 -24.98
C GLY A 28 15.72 18.54 -24.47
N GLU A 29 14.63 18.69 -25.22
CA GLU A 29 13.31 18.05 -24.93
C GLU A 29 13.31 16.53 -25.22
N VAL A 30 14.46 15.91 -25.34
CA VAL A 30 14.57 14.46 -25.62
C VAL A 30 14.37 13.71 -24.30
N LEU A 31 13.23 13.04 -24.18
CA LEU A 31 12.98 12.10 -23.08
C LEU A 31 14.09 11.04 -23.08
N ARG A 32 14.84 10.93 -22.00
CA ARG A 32 15.84 9.87 -21.82
C ARG A 32 15.21 8.51 -22.09
N PRO A 33 15.68 7.76 -23.11
CA PRO A 33 15.21 6.40 -23.31
C PRO A 33 15.65 5.54 -22.12
N ARG A 34 14.75 4.76 -21.57
CA ARG A 34 15.05 3.86 -20.44
C ARG A 34 16.07 2.80 -20.82
N TYR A 35 16.11 2.44 -22.11
CA TYR A 35 17.01 1.47 -22.69
C TYR A 35 17.47 1.96 -24.06
N ALA A 36 18.75 1.85 -24.33
CA ALA A 36 19.34 2.14 -25.63
C ALA A 36 20.38 1.08 -25.94
N LEU A 37 20.23 0.41 -27.08
CA LEU A 37 21.17 -0.62 -27.57
C LEU A 37 21.84 -0.10 -28.83
N PRO A 38 23.12 0.27 -28.78
CA PRO A 38 23.88 0.66 -29.97
C PRO A 38 24.18 -0.58 -30.83
N ILE A 39 23.98 -0.45 -32.13
CA ILE A 39 24.30 -1.51 -33.12
C ILE A 39 25.28 -0.92 -34.11
N SER A 40 26.42 -1.56 -34.29
CA SER A 40 27.44 -1.16 -35.28
C SER A 40 27.45 -2.12 -36.45
N ALA A 41 27.48 -1.58 -37.68
CA ALA A 41 27.68 -2.37 -38.88
C ALA A 41 29.17 -2.73 -39.11
N SER A 42 30.10 -2.10 -38.36
CA SER A 42 31.52 -2.42 -38.42
C SER A 42 31.88 -3.56 -37.47
N THR A 43 32.68 -4.49 -37.94
CA THR A 43 33.26 -5.57 -37.12
C THR A 43 34.45 -5.09 -36.29
N GLU A 44 35.03 -3.94 -36.62
CA GLU A 44 36.12 -3.29 -35.89
C GLU A 44 35.62 -1.97 -35.31
N LEU A 45 35.39 -1.95 -34.02
CA LEU A 45 35.04 -0.74 -33.28
C LEU A 45 36.31 0.05 -32.96
N THR A 46 36.24 1.38 -33.05
CA THR A 46 37.34 2.23 -32.60
C THR A 46 37.60 2.06 -31.09
N SER A 47 38.84 2.37 -30.67
CA SER A 47 39.19 2.34 -29.22
C SER A 47 38.29 3.23 -28.40
N ASP A 48 37.86 4.38 -28.91
CA ASP A 48 37.04 5.37 -28.23
C ASP A 48 35.61 4.85 -28.06
N ALA A 49 35.04 4.19 -29.06
CA ALA A 49 33.72 3.53 -28.92
C ALA A 49 33.78 2.40 -27.92
N HIS A 50 34.82 1.59 -27.92
CA HIS A 50 35.00 0.53 -26.93
C HIS A 50 35.09 1.07 -25.49
N GLU A 51 35.83 2.16 -25.28
CA GLU A 51 36.01 2.78 -23.96
C GLU A 51 34.69 3.42 -23.49
N PHE A 52 34.00 4.14 -24.38
CA PHE A 52 32.73 4.81 -24.06
C PHE A 52 31.64 3.83 -23.64
N PHE A 53 31.52 2.67 -24.31
CA PHE A 53 30.46 1.71 -23.98
C PHE A 53 30.86 0.65 -22.96
N ARG A 54 32.15 0.55 -22.58
CA ARG A 54 32.67 -0.45 -21.63
C ARG A 54 32.05 -0.38 -20.22
N GLY A 55 31.69 0.81 -19.76
CA GLY A 55 31.10 1.03 -18.42
C GLY A 55 29.56 1.02 -18.43
N ARG A 56 28.91 0.75 -19.55
CA ARG A 56 27.46 0.79 -19.69
C ARG A 56 26.85 -0.59 -19.63
N PRO A 57 25.60 -0.72 -19.15
CA PRO A 57 24.93 -2.03 -19.01
C PRO A 57 24.78 -2.77 -20.36
N TRP A 58 24.78 -2.01 -21.44
CA TRP A 58 24.60 -2.51 -22.80
C TRP A 58 25.84 -2.12 -23.62
N GLY A 59 26.66 -3.10 -23.97
CA GLY A 59 27.76 -2.90 -24.90
C GLY A 59 27.26 -2.64 -26.33
N ILE A 60 28.16 -2.18 -27.22
CA ILE A 60 27.84 -2.12 -28.64
C ILE A 60 27.67 -3.54 -29.21
N LEU A 61 26.58 -3.74 -29.94
CA LEU A 61 26.31 -4.99 -30.64
C LEU A 61 26.82 -4.91 -32.07
N PRO A 62 27.86 -5.68 -32.46
CA PRO A 62 28.28 -5.74 -33.86
C PRO A 62 27.20 -6.43 -34.69
N TYR A 63 26.75 -5.76 -35.75
CA TYR A 63 25.85 -6.34 -36.75
C TYR A 63 26.64 -6.78 -37.97
N THR A 64 26.74 -8.09 -38.18
CA THR A 64 27.23 -8.66 -39.43
C THR A 64 26.09 -9.42 -40.07
N GLU A 65 25.89 -9.23 -41.39
CA GLU A 65 24.75 -9.81 -42.15
C GLU A 65 24.60 -11.34 -42.05
N GLN A 66 25.50 -12.05 -41.37
CA GLN A 66 25.58 -13.50 -41.34
C GLN A 66 25.55 -14.10 -39.93
N THR A 67 25.33 -13.36 -38.89
CA THR A 67 25.36 -13.95 -37.51
C THR A 67 24.02 -13.98 -36.86
N ASP A 68 23.50 -15.19 -36.59
CA ASP A 68 22.38 -15.47 -35.69
C ASP A 68 22.61 -14.91 -34.29
N GLU A 69 23.84 -14.55 -33.95
CA GLU A 69 24.24 -14.04 -32.64
C GLU A 69 23.68 -12.62 -32.34
N CYS A 70 23.68 -11.75 -33.37
CA CYS A 70 23.08 -10.41 -33.23
C CYS A 70 21.58 -10.49 -32.99
N LEU A 71 20.87 -11.29 -33.80
CA LEU A 71 19.42 -11.50 -33.67
C LEU A 71 19.08 -12.13 -32.31
N THR A 72 19.87 -13.13 -31.86
CA THR A 72 19.70 -13.76 -30.55
C THR A 72 19.90 -12.77 -29.42
N THR A 73 20.87 -11.87 -29.54
CA THR A 73 21.15 -10.84 -28.51
C THR A 73 20.05 -9.78 -28.48
N VAL A 74 19.61 -9.28 -29.66
CA VAL A 74 18.46 -8.36 -29.75
C VAL A 74 17.21 -9.00 -29.20
N GLU A 75 16.96 -10.28 -29.51
CA GLU A 75 15.81 -11.01 -28.94
C GLU A 75 15.89 -11.12 -27.40
N LYS A 76 17.05 -11.45 -26.83
CA LYS A 76 17.27 -11.50 -25.38
C LYS A 76 17.03 -10.14 -24.75
N VAL A 77 17.59 -9.06 -25.33
CA VAL A 77 17.37 -7.70 -24.84
C VAL A 77 15.90 -7.30 -24.96
N ALA A 78 15.26 -7.59 -26.09
CA ALA A 78 13.84 -7.32 -26.28
C ALA A 78 12.97 -8.08 -25.27
N ARG A 79 13.25 -9.36 -25.03
CA ARG A 79 12.57 -10.16 -24.00
C ARG A 79 12.78 -9.59 -22.60
N PHE A 80 14.00 -9.16 -22.27
CA PHE A 80 14.29 -8.49 -21.01
C PHE A 80 13.52 -7.17 -20.88
N VAL A 81 13.57 -6.29 -21.88
CA VAL A 81 12.83 -5.01 -21.90
C VAL A 81 11.33 -5.25 -21.82
N LEU A 82 10.80 -6.24 -22.56
CA LEU A 82 9.40 -6.62 -22.50
C LEU A 82 9.02 -7.18 -21.13
N SER A 83 9.90 -7.96 -20.47
CA SER A 83 9.66 -8.44 -19.10
C SER A 83 9.68 -7.30 -18.10
N GLU A 84 10.55 -6.30 -18.27
CA GLU A 84 10.60 -5.09 -17.46
C GLU A 84 9.37 -4.20 -17.71
N ILE A 85 8.98 -4.04 -18.98
CA ILE A 85 7.75 -3.31 -19.36
C ILE A 85 6.53 -4.07 -18.87
N ALA A 86 6.48 -5.39 -19.03
CA ALA A 86 5.42 -6.24 -18.49
C ALA A 86 5.43 -6.23 -16.96
N GLY A 87 6.60 -6.25 -16.33
CA GLY A 87 6.75 -6.04 -14.88
C GLY A 87 6.38 -4.62 -14.43
N ASN A 88 6.54 -3.60 -15.28
CA ASN A 88 6.19 -2.20 -15.00
C ASN A 88 4.82 -1.78 -15.56
N ALA A 89 4.33 -2.45 -16.61
CA ALA A 89 3.00 -2.30 -17.19
C ALA A 89 2.08 -3.47 -16.82
N ALA A 90 2.52 -4.35 -15.90
CA ALA A 90 1.62 -5.32 -15.33
C ALA A 90 0.43 -4.53 -14.76
N TYR A 91 -0.74 -4.76 -15.32
CA TYR A 91 -2.00 -4.46 -14.65
C TYR A 91 -1.81 -4.83 -13.18
N PRO A 92 -2.27 -4.01 -12.24
CA PRO A 92 -2.13 -4.35 -10.83
C PRO A 92 -2.59 -5.80 -10.65
N ALA A 93 -1.80 -6.61 -9.95
CA ALA A 93 -2.17 -8.01 -9.72
C ALA A 93 -3.50 -8.11 -8.93
N CYS A 94 -3.82 -7.04 -8.16
CA CYS A 94 -5.13 -6.79 -7.57
C CYS A 94 -5.48 -5.30 -7.66
N ASP A 95 -6.76 -4.97 -7.62
CA ASP A 95 -7.24 -3.59 -7.59
C ASP A 95 -7.27 -3.06 -6.15
N VAL A 96 -7.62 -3.92 -5.21
CA VAL A 96 -7.67 -3.64 -3.77
C VAL A 96 -6.85 -4.68 -3.01
N PHE A 97 -6.03 -4.24 -2.07
CA PHE A 97 -5.39 -5.12 -1.11
C PHE A 97 -5.89 -4.84 0.31
N ILE A 98 -6.30 -5.90 1.03
CA ILE A 98 -6.79 -5.80 2.41
C ILE A 98 -5.71 -6.35 3.34
N ILE A 99 -5.31 -5.56 4.35
CA ILE A 99 -4.33 -5.93 5.38
C ILE A 99 -5.05 -6.11 6.71
N THR A 100 -4.73 -7.18 7.43
CA THR A 100 -5.07 -7.34 8.85
C THR A 100 -3.79 -7.44 9.69
N ALA A 101 -3.89 -7.10 10.98
CA ALA A 101 -2.75 -7.21 11.89
C ALA A 101 -2.49 -8.65 12.30
N LEU A 102 -3.56 -9.42 12.47
CA LEU A 102 -3.54 -10.78 13.00
C LEU A 102 -4.14 -11.77 12.00
N MET A 103 -3.59 -13.01 11.99
CA MET A 103 -4.24 -14.11 11.30
C MET A 103 -5.56 -14.46 12.00
N GLU A 104 -5.53 -14.62 13.31
CA GLU A 104 -6.70 -14.86 14.16
C GLU A 104 -6.83 -13.74 15.19
N PRO A 105 -8.03 -13.19 15.36
CA PRO A 105 -9.32 -13.51 14.71
C PRO A 105 -9.60 -12.69 13.43
N GLU A 106 -8.73 -11.74 13.03
CA GLU A 106 -9.04 -10.72 12.03
C GLU A 106 -9.09 -11.28 10.60
N PHE A 107 -8.00 -11.96 10.17
CA PHE A 107 -7.93 -12.49 8.81
C PHE A 107 -8.94 -13.62 8.61
N LEU A 108 -9.13 -14.49 9.60
CA LEU A 108 -10.19 -15.53 9.55
C LEU A 108 -11.59 -14.93 9.40
N ALA A 109 -11.87 -13.79 10.05
CA ALA A 109 -13.13 -13.10 9.87
C ALA A 109 -13.29 -12.55 8.44
N LEU A 110 -12.21 -12.07 7.83
CA LEU A 110 -12.20 -11.60 6.46
C LEU A 110 -12.37 -12.74 5.45
N GLU A 111 -11.77 -13.90 5.71
CA GLU A 111 -11.94 -15.10 4.88
C GLU A 111 -13.39 -15.60 4.83
N ALA A 112 -14.18 -15.30 5.85
CA ALA A 112 -15.60 -15.65 5.89
C ALA A 112 -16.49 -14.74 5.03
N GLU A 113 -15.98 -13.59 4.58
CA GLU A 113 -16.72 -12.68 3.70
C GLU A 113 -16.67 -13.15 2.24
N PRO A 114 -17.72 -12.90 1.44
CA PRO A 114 -17.87 -13.45 0.08
C PRO A 114 -17.04 -12.69 -0.96
N PHE A 115 -15.72 -12.89 -0.93
CA PHE A 115 -14.77 -12.35 -1.90
C PHE A 115 -14.35 -13.36 -2.98
N ASP A 116 -15.05 -14.48 -3.14
CA ASP A 116 -14.66 -15.57 -4.05
C ASP A 116 -13.18 -15.97 -3.88
N TRP A 117 -12.78 -16.21 -2.63
CA TRP A 117 -11.40 -16.48 -2.26
C TRP A 117 -10.81 -17.74 -2.91
N GLY A 118 -9.65 -17.57 -3.53
CA GLY A 118 -8.75 -18.65 -3.93
C GLY A 118 -7.98 -19.27 -2.74
N PRO A 119 -7.00 -20.13 -3.00
CA PRO A 119 -6.16 -20.71 -1.96
C PRO A 119 -5.28 -19.66 -1.27
N LEU A 120 -4.82 -19.98 -0.05
CA LEU A 120 -3.77 -19.23 0.62
C LEU A 120 -2.43 -19.57 -0.03
N GLU A 121 -1.68 -18.56 -0.46
CA GLU A 121 -0.43 -18.74 -1.20
C GLU A 121 0.66 -17.77 -0.71
N PRO A 122 1.96 -18.09 -0.90
CA PRO A 122 3.03 -17.22 -0.47
C PRO A 122 3.12 -15.97 -1.38
N LEU A 123 3.12 -14.77 -0.76
CA LEU A 123 3.60 -13.54 -1.40
C LEU A 123 5.13 -13.53 -1.47
N ASP A 124 5.76 -14.01 -0.41
CA ASP A 124 7.21 -14.18 -0.27
C ASP A 124 7.52 -15.25 0.78
N SER A 125 8.78 -15.38 1.21
CA SER A 125 9.20 -16.37 2.22
C SER A 125 8.59 -16.16 3.62
N ILE A 126 7.90 -15.03 3.86
CA ILE A 126 7.39 -14.64 5.19
C ILE A 126 5.89 -14.47 5.19
N HIS A 127 5.33 -13.88 4.12
CA HIS A 127 3.94 -13.44 4.06
C HIS A 127 3.11 -14.36 3.18
N LEU A 128 1.92 -14.66 3.65
CA LEU A 128 0.89 -15.38 2.93
C LEU A 128 -0.23 -14.43 2.54
N ILE A 129 -0.83 -14.66 1.36
CA ILE A 129 -1.94 -13.89 0.83
C ILE A 129 -3.00 -14.80 0.22
N ARG A 130 -4.20 -14.27 0.04
CA ARG A 130 -5.25 -14.85 -0.81
C ARG A 130 -5.63 -13.87 -1.89
N HIS A 131 -5.86 -14.38 -3.08
CA HIS A 131 -6.55 -13.65 -4.14
C HIS A 131 -8.04 -13.99 -4.14
N GLY A 132 -8.85 -13.01 -4.50
CA GLY A 132 -10.29 -13.14 -4.62
C GLY A 132 -10.86 -12.06 -5.53
N SER A 133 -12.17 -11.97 -5.59
CA SER A 133 -12.86 -10.97 -6.40
C SER A 133 -14.24 -10.63 -5.84
N ILE A 134 -14.74 -9.45 -6.23
CA ILE A 134 -16.12 -9.05 -6.02
C ILE A 134 -16.69 -8.49 -7.32
N ALA A 135 -17.97 -8.78 -7.57
CA ALA A 135 -18.71 -8.19 -8.68
C ALA A 135 -19.38 -6.88 -8.21
N VAL A 136 -19.11 -5.77 -8.90
CA VAL A 136 -19.66 -4.45 -8.57
C VAL A 136 -20.11 -3.76 -9.85
N ASP A 137 -21.41 -3.47 -9.97
CA ASP A 137 -22.00 -2.76 -11.12
C ASP A 137 -21.61 -3.37 -12.49
N GLY A 138 -21.57 -4.70 -12.59
CA GLY A 138 -21.19 -5.42 -13.80
C GLY A 138 -19.68 -5.51 -14.06
N ASN A 139 -18.85 -4.92 -13.20
CA ASN A 139 -17.39 -5.02 -13.23
C ASN A 139 -16.88 -6.03 -12.19
N THR A 140 -15.76 -6.66 -12.47
CA THR A 140 -15.06 -7.48 -11.48
C THR A 140 -13.91 -6.68 -10.90
N ILE A 141 -13.91 -6.49 -9.59
CA ILE A 141 -12.79 -5.90 -8.82
C ILE A 141 -11.99 -7.04 -8.24
N ARG A 142 -10.70 -7.09 -8.60
CA ARG A 142 -9.76 -8.08 -8.07
C ARG A 142 -9.31 -7.64 -6.70
N VAL A 143 -9.50 -8.51 -5.73
CA VAL A 143 -9.12 -8.29 -4.34
C VAL A 143 -8.01 -9.25 -3.98
N ALA A 144 -7.06 -8.80 -3.20
CA ALA A 144 -6.16 -9.70 -2.50
C ALA A 144 -6.11 -9.30 -1.02
N ALA A 145 -5.80 -10.24 -0.15
CA ALA A 145 -5.72 -9.99 1.26
C ALA A 145 -4.58 -10.76 1.93
N GLY A 146 -4.05 -10.19 3.01
CA GLY A 146 -3.01 -10.82 3.80
C GLY A 146 -2.94 -10.24 5.21
N PHE A 147 -2.12 -10.85 6.05
CA PHE A 147 -1.95 -10.46 7.43
C PHE A 147 -0.48 -10.19 7.77
N CYS A 148 -0.25 -9.33 8.75
CA CYS A 148 1.10 -9.00 9.20
C CYS A 148 1.75 -10.21 9.89
N SER A 149 3.07 -10.33 9.79
CA SER A 149 3.83 -11.36 10.50
C SER A 149 3.80 -11.21 12.02
N ARG A 150 3.47 -10.01 12.50
CA ARG A 150 3.27 -9.63 13.90
C ARG A 150 2.52 -8.30 13.98
N MET A 151 1.94 -8.00 15.12
CA MET A 151 1.35 -6.68 15.40
C MET A 151 2.39 -5.56 15.36
N GLY A 152 1.94 -4.36 15.04
CA GLY A 152 2.70 -3.13 15.16
C GLY A 152 3.00 -2.42 13.84
N PRO A 153 3.32 -1.12 13.91
CA PRO A 153 3.39 -0.24 12.77
C PRO A 153 4.50 -0.64 11.78
N VAL A 154 5.60 -1.21 12.28
CA VAL A 154 6.73 -1.64 11.45
C VAL A 154 6.35 -2.84 10.56
N ALA A 155 5.72 -3.87 11.14
CA ALA A 155 5.31 -5.04 10.37
C ALA A 155 4.24 -4.69 9.33
N ALA A 156 3.29 -3.83 9.70
CA ALA A 156 2.26 -3.34 8.79
C ALA A 156 2.85 -2.51 7.64
N ALA A 157 3.80 -1.62 7.93
CA ALA A 157 4.50 -0.85 6.91
C ALA A 157 5.31 -1.73 5.96
N ILE A 158 6.01 -2.76 6.48
CA ILE A 158 6.77 -3.71 5.66
C ILE A 158 5.85 -4.46 4.70
N LEU A 159 4.73 -5.03 5.19
CA LEU A 159 3.78 -5.74 4.34
C LEU A 159 3.16 -4.80 3.29
N ALA A 160 2.69 -3.62 3.70
CA ALA A 160 2.13 -2.64 2.77
C ALA A 160 3.14 -2.24 1.67
N THR A 161 4.41 -1.98 2.03
CA THR A 161 5.47 -1.66 1.06
C THR A 161 5.70 -2.81 0.08
N LYS A 162 5.80 -4.05 0.56
CA LYS A 162 5.98 -5.22 -0.31
C LYS A 162 4.81 -5.37 -1.28
N VAL A 163 3.59 -5.23 -0.79
CA VAL A 163 2.38 -5.29 -1.61
C VAL A 163 2.36 -4.17 -2.66
N MET A 164 2.71 -2.95 -2.29
CA MET A 164 2.82 -1.82 -3.22
C MET A 164 3.82 -2.10 -4.35
N LEU A 165 4.94 -2.73 -4.05
CA LEU A 165 5.99 -3.02 -5.02
C LEU A 165 5.69 -4.23 -5.91
N THR A 166 5.01 -5.24 -5.38
CA THR A 166 4.78 -6.53 -6.08
C THR A 166 3.40 -6.60 -6.74
N LEU A 167 2.33 -6.27 -6.02
CA LEU A 167 0.95 -6.39 -6.50
C LEU A 167 0.38 -5.09 -7.07
N ARG A 168 0.96 -3.95 -6.70
CA ARG A 168 0.60 -2.61 -7.20
C ARG A 168 -0.91 -2.31 -7.13
N PRO A 169 -1.54 -2.47 -5.97
CA PRO A 169 -2.96 -2.19 -5.83
C PRO A 169 -3.24 -0.70 -6.07
N ARG A 170 -4.47 -0.39 -6.46
CA ARG A 170 -4.97 0.98 -6.57
C ARG A 170 -5.52 1.51 -5.25
N MET A 171 -5.82 0.58 -4.32
CA MET A 171 -6.29 0.89 -2.96
C MET A 171 -5.77 -0.14 -1.97
N ILE A 172 -5.37 0.33 -0.78
CA ILE A 172 -5.07 -0.52 0.38
C ILE A 172 -6.07 -0.23 1.50
N VAL A 173 -6.66 -1.29 2.05
CA VAL A 173 -7.59 -1.21 3.18
C VAL A 173 -6.99 -1.94 4.38
N MET A 174 -6.86 -1.25 5.52
CA MET A 174 -6.52 -1.87 6.79
C MET A 174 -7.82 -2.24 7.53
N GLY A 175 -8.09 -3.53 7.63
CA GLY A 175 -9.17 -4.08 8.45
C GLY A 175 -8.69 -4.55 9.82
N GLY A 176 -9.62 -4.90 10.72
CA GLY A 176 -9.30 -5.50 12.00
C GLY A 176 -9.96 -4.81 13.20
N ILE A 177 -9.26 -4.81 14.32
CA ILE A 177 -9.77 -4.31 15.60
C ILE A 177 -8.97 -3.13 16.13
N CYS A 178 -9.56 -2.34 17.02
CA CYS A 178 -8.91 -1.21 17.67
C CYS A 178 -9.49 -0.96 19.08
N ALA A 179 -8.83 -0.11 19.84
CA ALA A 179 -9.40 0.46 21.06
C ALA A 179 -10.18 1.74 20.74
N GLY A 180 -11.36 1.90 21.32
CA GLY A 180 -12.18 3.11 21.23
C GLY A 180 -11.81 4.15 22.27
N ILE A 181 -11.95 5.44 21.94
CA ILE A 181 -11.85 6.52 22.94
C ILE A 181 -13.20 6.69 23.63
N PRO A 182 -13.27 6.55 24.97
CA PRO A 182 -14.50 6.71 25.72
C PRO A 182 -15.23 8.04 25.41
N GLY A 183 -16.54 7.92 25.14
CA GLY A 183 -17.39 9.05 24.74
C GLY A 183 -17.24 9.50 23.28
N LYS A 184 -16.40 8.81 22.48
CA LYS A 184 -16.24 9.04 21.04
C LYS A 184 -16.64 7.83 20.20
N ALA A 185 -16.10 6.66 20.52
CA ALA A 185 -16.45 5.38 19.92
C ALA A 185 -16.66 4.35 21.02
N LYS A 186 -17.71 3.55 20.92
CA LYS A 186 -18.04 2.49 21.88
C LYS A 186 -17.67 1.13 21.33
N ILE A 187 -17.59 0.12 22.17
CA ILE A 187 -17.40 -1.27 21.77
C ILE A 187 -18.39 -1.62 20.66
N SER A 188 -17.90 -2.27 19.61
CA SER A 188 -18.61 -2.65 18.38
C SER A 188 -18.77 -1.55 17.33
N ASP A 189 -18.59 -0.27 17.63
CA ASP A 189 -18.56 0.75 16.59
C ASP A 189 -17.38 0.49 15.65
N VAL A 190 -17.56 0.77 14.36
CA VAL A 190 -16.45 0.77 13.40
C VAL A 190 -15.84 2.16 13.37
N VAL A 191 -14.53 2.24 13.55
CA VAL A 191 -13.75 3.46 13.39
C VAL A 191 -13.15 3.46 11.99
N ALA A 192 -13.49 4.49 11.20
CA ALA A 192 -12.81 4.82 9.95
C ALA A 192 -11.82 5.96 10.22
N ALA A 193 -10.54 5.68 10.07
CA ALA A 193 -9.51 6.68 10.24
C ALA A 193 -9.49 7.65 9.05
N ASP A 194 -9.93 8.91 9.26
CA ASP A 194 -9.77 9.97 8.25
C ASP A 194 -8.41 10.66 8.34
N LEU A 195 -7.71 10.45 9.44
CA LEU A 195 -6.37 10.92 9.73
C LEU A 195 -5.69 9.92 10.67
N SER A 196 -4.39 9.66 10.47
CA SER A 196 -3.60 8.84 11.41
C SER A 196 -2.21 9.43 11.65
N TRP A 197 -1.63 9.13 12.82
CA TRP A 197 -0.27 9.51 13.21
C TRP A 197 0.30 8.51 14.23
N ASP A 198 1.64 8.51 14.34
CA ASP A 198 2.32 7.80 15.42
C ASP A 198 2.33 8.67 16.69
N TRP A 199 1.58 8.23 17.72
CA TRP A 199 1.51 8.96 18.97
C TRP A 199 2.80 8.92 19.80
N GLN A 200 3.74 8.07 19.45
CA GLN A 200 5.06 7.94 20.08
C GLN A 200 6.13 8.80 19.41
N SER A 201 5.79 9.51 18.35
CA SER A 201 6.71 10.44 17.68
C SER A 201 6.89 11.72 18.47
N GLY A 202 8.12 11.98 18.91
CA GLY A 202 8.44 13.17 19.71
C GLY A 202 9.83 13.11 20.31
N LYS A 203 10.08 14.01 21.23
CA LYS A 203 11.36 14.17 21.95
C LYS A 203 11.15 14.11 23.45
N HIS A 204 11.93 13.29 24.13
CA HIS A 204 12.04 13.34 25.59
C HIS A 204 13.01 14.44 26.00
N THR A 205 12.58 15.35 26.84
CA THR A 205 13.37 16.45 27.39
C THR A 205 13.31 16.45 28.90
N ASP A 206 14.35 16.98 29.54
CA ASP A 206 14.33 17.28 30.95
C ASP A 206 14.01 18.76 31.15
N MET A 207 12.90 19.03 31.84
CA MET A 207 12.54 20.37 32.29
C MET A 207 12.67 20.44 33.82
N LYS A 208 13.84 20.90 34.31
CA LYS A 208 14.11 21.09 35.74
C LYS A 208 13.93 19.81 36.57
N GLY A 209 14.46 18.69 36.09
CA GLY A 209 14.37 17.40 36.75
C GLY A 209 13.03 16.66 36.53
N THR A 210 12.19 17.14 35.62
CA THR A 210 10.95 16.48 35.24
C THR A 210 11.04 16.06 33.77
N GLU A 211 10.84 14.78 33.49
CA GLU A 211 10.76 14.28 32.12
C GLU A 211 9.48 14.80 31.44
N VAL A 212 9.67 15.45 30.30
CA VAL A 212 8.59 15.97 29.45
C VAL A 212 8.73 15.35 28.06
N PHE A 213 7.64 14.84 27.52
CA PHE A 213 7.56 14.37 26.14
C PHE A 213 6.97 15.47 25.25
N GLU A 214 7.82 16.06 24.42
CA GLU A 214 7.43 17.04 23.41
C GLU A 214 6.99 16.30 22.14
N ILE A 215 5.71 16.35 21.84
CA ILE A 215 5.12 15.66 20.69
C ILE A 215 5.48 16.32 19.37
N ALA A 216 5.80 15.52 18.34
CA ALA A 216 6.08 15.97 16.98
C ALA A 216 5.48 14.99 15.96
N PRO A 217 4.14 14.80 15.93
CA PRO A 217 3.53 13.79 15.08
C PRO A 217 3.46 14.27 13.62
N HIS A 218 3.86 13.39 12.70
CA HIS A 218 3.54 13.53 11.30
C HIS A 218 2.16 12.91 11.06
N GLN A 219 1.22 13.68 10.51
CA GLN A 219 -0.16 13.25 10.30
C GLN A 219 -0.42 12.98 8.84
N LEU A 220 -1.07 11.85 8.54
CA LEU A 220 -1.47 11.44 7.20
C LEU A 220 -2.97 11.26 7.12
N GLY A 221 -3.59 11.91 6.14
CA GLY A 221 -5.03 11.84 5.88
C GLY A 221 -5.37 10.92 4.72
N ILE A 222 -6.65 10.56 4.63
CA ILE A 222 -7.19 9.84 3.49
C ILE A 222 -7.65 10.83 2.40
N ASP A 223 -7.85 10.28 1.20
CA ASP A 223 -8.41 11.00 0.06
C ASP A 223 -9.85 11.48 0.33
N ASP A 224 -10.21 12.69 -0.13
CA ASP A 224 -11.53 13.28 0.08
C ASP A 224 -12.67 12.47 -0.56
N LEU A 225 -12.42 11.80 -1.70
CA LEU A 225 -13.42 10.94 -2.32
C LEU A 225 -13.71 9.73 -1.42
N VAL A 226 -12.68 9.08 -0.85
CA VAL A 226 -12.82 7.99 0.12
C VAL A 226 -13.60 8.49 1.34
N LYS A 227 -13.25 9.67 1.87
CA LYS A 227 -13.93 10.28 3.00
C LYS A 227 -15.42 10.53 2.71
N ASN A 228 -15.75 11.02 1.53
CA ASN A 228 -17.15 11.21 1.13
C ASN A 228 -17.94 9.90 1.10
N LYS A 229 -17.32 8.79 0.62
CA LYS A 229 -17.97 7.47 0.65
C LYS A 229 -18.19 6.94 2.07
N LEU A 230 -17.25 7.21 2.97
CA LEU A 230 -17.44 6.90 4.40
C LEU A 230 -18.60 7.68 5.03
N LEU A 231 -18.84 8.93 4.62
CA LEU A 231 -19.99 9.69 5.10
C LEU A 231 -21.33 9.13 4.57
N LEU A 232 -21.34 8.57 3.36
CA LEU A 232 -22.50 7.84 2.86
C LEU A 232 -22.73 6.55 3.64
N LEU A 233 -21.68 5.73 3.82
CA LEU A 233 -21.74 4.52 4.64
C LEU A 233 -22.24 4.81 6.07
N LYS A 234 -21.78 5.89 6.67
CA LYS A 234 -22.23 6.29 8.02
C LYS A 234 -23.74 6.49 8.12
N ARG A 235 -24.40 6.87 7.02
CA ARG A 235 -25.85 7.12 6.95
C ARG A 235 -26.65 5.90 6.49
N ASP A 236 -26.00 4.80 6.17
CA ASP A 236 -26.65 3.56 5.73
C ASP A 236 -27.29 2.83 6.94
N SER A 237 -28.43 3.32 7.38
CA SER A 237 -29.13 2.74 8.53
C SER A 237 -29.57 1.29 8.32
N VAL A 238 -29.82 0.90 7.07
CA VAL A 238 -30.21 -0.48 6.72
C VAL A 238 -29.04 -1.41 7.01
N TYR A 239 -27.85 -1.07 6.53
CA TYR A 239 -26.65 -1.84 6.77
C TYR A 239 -26.32 -1.94 8.28
N TRP A 240 -26.35 -0.80 9.00
CA TRP A 240 -25.99 -0.80 10.42
C TRP A 240 -26.96 -1.55 11.32
N ASN A 241 -28.22 -1.64 10.93
CA ASN A 241 -29.21 -2.47 11.63
C ASN A 241 -29.02 -3.98 11.34
N ASP A 242 -28.68 -4.33 10.08
CA ASP A 242 -28.48 -5.72 9.65
C ASP A 242 -27.20 -6.33 10.21
N ILE A 243 -26.08 -5.59 10.21
CA ILE A 243 -24.78 -6.11 10.63
C ILE A 243 -24.76 -6.56 12.11
N GLY A 244 -25.50 -5.88 12.97
CA GLY A 244 -25.64 -6.28 14.37
C GLY A 244 -26.29 -7.66 14.52
N ALA A 245 -27.29 -7.95 13.72
CA ALA A 245 -27.96 -9.24 13.71
C ALA A 245 -27.07 -10.35 13.10
N ARG A 246 -26.42 -10.07 11.99
CA ARG A 246 -25.54 -11.02 11.27
C ARG A 246 -24.28 -11.40 12.04
N SER A 247 -23.68 -10.45 12.75
CA SER A 247 -22.42 -10.68 13.49
C SER A 247 -22.62 -11.39 14.83
N GLY A 248 -23.87 -11.71 15.20
CA GLY A 248 -24.20 -12.32 16.49
C GLY A 248 -24.12 -11.30 17.62
N ASN A 249 -25.17 -10.52 17.78
CA ASN A 249 -25.28 -9.40 18.72
C ASN A 249 -24.65 -9.73 20.10
N ALA A 250 -23.51 -9.12 20.39
CA ALA A 250 -22.79 -9.30 21.67
C ALA A 250 -23.44 -8.51 22.84
N GLY A 251 -24.69 -8.05 22.70
CA GLY A 251 -25.35 -7.23 23.73
C GLY A 251 -24.84 -5.79 23.82
N THR A 252 -24.05 -5.35 22.85
CA THR A 252 -23.36 -4.04 22.85
C THR A 252 -24.22 -2.88 22.33
N GLY A 253 -25.47 -3.16 21.94
CA GLY A 253 -26.39 -2.18 21.37
C GLY A 253 -26.19 -1.93 19.85
N ALA A 254 -26.73 -0.83 19.35
CA ALA A 254 -26.64 -0.49 17.93
C ALA A 254 -25.18 -0.23 17.52
N ILE A 255 -24.75 -0.79 16.38
CA ILE A 255 -23.43 -0.58 15.75
C ILE A 255 -23.50 0.64 14.84
N GLY A 256 -22.42 1.39 14.74
CA GLY A 256 -22.34 2.53 13.84
C GLY A 256 -20.92 2.82 13.37
N LEU A 257 -20.80 3.75 12.40
CA LEU A 257 -19.52 4.24 11.90
C LEU A 257 -19.12 5.54 12.56
N VAL A 258 -17.93 5.57 13.12
CA VAL A 258 -17.27 6.77 13.63
C VAL A 258 -16.12 7.13 12.69
N VAL A 259 -16.25 8.24 11.96
CA VAL A 259 -15.18 8.77 11.10
C VAL A 259 -14.41 9.80 11.90
N GLY A 260 -13.10 9.63 12.03
CA GLY A 260 -12.26 10.56 12.78
C GLY A 260 -10.81 10.12 12.92
N PRO A 261 -9.99 10.95 13.58
CA PRO A 261 -8.56 10.69 13.76
C PRO A 261 -8.27 9.46 14.62
N MET A 262 -7.33 8.62 14.17
CA MET A 262 -6.85 7.42 14.86
C MET A 262 -5.36 7.53 15.14
N ALA A 263 -4.95 7.34 16.40
CA ALA A 263 -3.55 7.32 16.78
C ALA A 263 -3.02 5.87 16.74
N SER A 264 -1.89 5.67 16.10
CA SER A 264 -1.19 4.37 16.05
C SER A 264 0.07 4.41 16.89
N GLY A 265 0.53 3.25 17.37
CA GLY A 265 1.81 3.15 18.07
C GLY A 265 2.19 1.70 18.39
N ALA A 266 3.46 1.48 18.71
CA ALA A 266 4.01 0.14 18.91
C ALA A 266 3.61 -0.55 20.22
N SER A 267 2.83 0.12 21.06
CA SER A 267 2.45 -0.37 22.39
C SER A 267 0.97 -0.71 22.48
N VAL A 268 0.65 -1.88 23.03
CA VAL A 268 -0.71 -2.21 23.48
C VAL A 268 -1.05 -1.32 24.66
N LEU A 269 -2.17 -0.61 24.58
CA LEU A 269 -2.62 0.26 25.67
C LEU A 269 -3.59 -0.48 26.59
N ALA A 270 -3.24 -0.55 27.86
CA ALA A 270 -4.05 -1.03 28.97
C ALA A 270 -4.11 0.00 30.12
N ASP A 271 -3.89 1.27 29.80
CA ASP A 271 -3.87 2.38 30.75
C ASP A 271 -4.62 3.59 30.16
N ALA A 272 -5.78 3.86 30.72
CA ALA A 272 -6.63 4.99 30.32
C ALA A 272 -5.91 6.36 30.37
N ARG A 273 -4.89 6.52 31.22
CA ARG A 273 -4.11 7.76 31.33
C ARG A 273 -3.35 8.07 30.04
N VAL A 274 -2.91 7.04 29.31
CA VAL A 274 -2.23 7.21 28.03
C VAL A 274 -3.22 7.73 26.98
N ALA A 275 -4.39 7.11 26.86
CA ALA A 275 -5.46 7.55 25.97
C ALA A 275 -5.89 9.01 26.25
N ASP A 276 -6.06 9.36 27.53
CA ASP A 276 -6.35 10.72 27.96
C ASP A 276 -5.26 11.72 27.60
N ARG A 277 -3.97 11.32 27.73
CA ARG A 277 -2.84 12.16 27.34
C ARG A 277 -2.82 12.41 25.84
N ILE A 278 -3.01 11.37 25.02
CA ILE A 278 -3.10 11.50 23.56
C ILE A 278 -4.23 12.49 23.19
N LYS A 279 -5.41 12.30 23.77
CA LYS A 279 -6.57 13.19 23.54
C LYS A 279 -6.30 14.64 23.94
N LYS A 280 -5.64 14.88 25.08
CA LYS A 280 -5.42 16.22 25.60
C LYS A 280 -4.24 16.94 24.93
N GLN A 281 -3.18 16.22 24.60
CA GLN A 281 -1.93 16.81 24.18
C GLN A 281 -1.66 16.69 22.68
N GLN A 282 -2.24 15.68 21.99
CA GLN A 282 -1.94 15.44 20.59
C GLN A 282 -3.13 15.79 19.68
N HIS A 283 -4.30 15.19 19.92
CA HIS A 283 -5.46 15.46 19.08
C HIS A 283 -6.77 15.31 19.83
N LYS A 284 -7.46 16.44 20.11
CA LYS A 284 -8.71 16.49 20.91
C LYS A 284 -9.87 15.65 20.36
N ASN A 285 -9.86 15.39 19.04
CA ASN A 285 -10.92 14.65 18.34
C ASN A 285 -10.54 13.20 18.06
N VAL A 286 -9.43 12.68 18.61
CA VAL A 286 -9.07 11.26 18.46
C VAL A 286 -10.24 10.38 18.86
N VAL A 287 -10.54 9.38 18.02
CA VAL A 287 -11.70 8.48 18.19
C VAL A 287 -11.29 7.04 18.45
N GLY A 288 -10.09 6.65 18.04
CA GLY A 288 -9.56 5.28 18.19
C GLY A 288 -8.07 5.23 18.34
N LEU A 289 -7.58 4.10 18.82
CA LEU A 289 -6.17 3.77 19.01
C LEU A 289 -5.91 2.39 18.46
N ASP A 290 -4.84 2.24 17.68
CA ASP A 290 -4.40 0.96 17.15
C ASP A 290 -2.86 0.87 17.10
N MET A 291 -2.36 -0.15 16.43
CA MET A 291 -0.92 -0.34 16.29
C MET A 291 -0.43 -0.28 14.85
N GLU A 292 -1.27 -0.17 13.83
CA GLU A 292 -0.88 -0.42 12.44
C GLU A 292 -1.27 0.68 11.45
N THR A 293 -2.40 1.35 11.63
CA THR A 293 -3.01 2.23 10.63
C THR A 293 -2.01 3.27 10.09
N TYR A 294 -1.27 3.95 10.98
CA TYR A 294 -0.27 4.91 10.53
C TYR A 294 0.85 4.27 9.71
N GLY A 295 1.30 3.07 10.09
CA GLY A 295 2.33 2.33 9.35
C GLY A 295 1.90 2.02 7.91
N VAL A 296 0.65 1.59 7.72
CA VAL A 296 0.07 1.36 6.39
C VAL A 296 -0.04 2.67 5.60
N PHE A 297 -0.57 3.73 6.22
CA PHE A 297 -0.71 5.04 5.57
C PHE A 297 0.65 5.61 5.15
N ALA A 298 1.66 5.51 6.01
CA ALA A 298 3.02 5.97 5.72
C ALA A 298 3.66 5.19 4.56
N ALA A 299 3.51 3.87 4.53
CA ALA A 299 4.01 3.03 3.45
C ALA A 299 3.38 3.39 2.10
N VAL A 300 2.05 3.49 2.05
CA VAL A 300 1.32 3.86 0.82
C VAL A 300 1.74 5.24 0.33
N ASN A 301 1.72 6.24 1.21
CA ASN A 301 2.08 7.62 0.84
C ASN A 301 3.54 7.74 0.35
N SER A 302 4.45 6.92 0.90
CA SER A 302 5.86 6.92 0.50
C SER A 302 6.12 6.18 -0.81
N CYS A 303 5.31 5.16 -1.13
CA CYS A 303 5.46 4.40 -2.37
C CYS A 303 4.77 5.10 -3.56
N ASP A 304 3.49 5.44 -3.42
CA ASP A 304 2.71 6.17 -4.42
C ASP A 304 1.51 6.89 -3.74
N PRO A 305 1.56 8.22 -3.59
CA PRO A 305 0.50 8.98 -2.94
C PRO A 305 -0.83 9.02 -3.74
N LYS A 306 -0.86 8.50 -4.97
CA LYS A 306 -2.10 8.38 -5.75
C LYS A 306 -2.93 7.15 -5.35
N VAL A 307 -2.29 6.15 -4.77
CA VAL A 307 -2.97 4.95 -4.27
C VAL A 307 -3.84 5.33 -3.08
N LYS A 308 -5.10 4.90 -3.10
CA LYS A 308 -6.04 5.21 -2.02
C LYS A 308 -5.74 4.34 -0.80
N VAL A 309 -5.87 4.92 0.38
CA VAL A 309 -5.69 4.20 1.64
C VAL A 309 -6.91 4.42 2.54
N LEU A 310 -7.30 3.38 3.26
CA LEU A 310 -8.44 3.39 4.18
C LEU A 310 -8.15 2.47 5.36
N SER A 311 -8.60 2.84 6.55
CA SER A 311 -8.66 1.94 7.72
C SER A 311 -10.10 1.86 8.23
N LEU A 312 -10.60 0.62 8.38
CA LEU A 312 -11.91 0.28 8.94
C LEU A 312 -11.72 -0.74 10.04
N LYS A 313 -11.63 -0.30 11.28
CA LYS A 313 -11.39 -1.17 12.44
C LYS A 313 -12.56 -1.11 13.43
N ALA A 314 -12.99 -2.25 13.92
CA ALA A 314 -14.05 -2.28 14.92
C ALA A 314 -13.49 -2.23 16.34
N VAL A 315 -14.18 -1.52 17.21
CA VAL A 315 -13.78 -1.33 18.60
C VAL A 315 -14.03 -2.60 19.40
N CYS A 316 -12.96 -3.19 19.93
CA CYS A 316 -13.02 -4.38 20.79
C CYS A 316 -12.82 -4.07 22.29
N ASP A 317 -12.16 -2.95 22.63
CA ASP A 317 -11.91 -2.50 23.99
C ASP A 317 -11.78 -0.97 24.08
N ASN A 318 -11.54 -0.43 25.27
CA ASN A 318 -11.36 1.00 25.51
C ASN A 318 -9.89 1.37 25.81
N GLY A 319 -8.94 0.46 25.63
CA GLY A 319 -7.53 0.69 25.97
C GLY A 319 -7.28 0.91 27.45
N ASP A 320 -8.13 0.38 28.32
CA ASP A 320 -8.08 0.53 29.77
C ASP A 320 -7.74 -0.79 30.51
N VAL A 321 -7.67 -0.74 31.83
CA VAL A 321 -7.35 -1.90 32.68
C VAL A 321 -8.40 -3.01 32.65
N LYS A 322 -9.57 -2.76 32.07
CA LYS A 322 -10.66 -3.75 31.89
C LYS A 322 -10.53 -4.46 30.52
N LYS A 323 -9.45 -4.19 29.78
CA LYS A 323 -9.21 -4.85 28.51
C LYS A 323 -9.28 -6.36 28.67
N ASN A 324 -10.14 -6.99 27.87
CA ASN A 324 -10.21 -8.43 27.69
C ASN A 324 -10.36 -8.73 26.19
N ASP A 325 -10.13 -9.97 25.82
CA ASP A 325 -10.18 -10.38 24.42
C ASP A 325 -11.55 -10.91 23.98
N GLU A 326 -12.56 -10.84 24.86
CA GLU A 326 -13.89 -11.39 24.64
C GLU A 326 -14.59 -10.82 23.40
N PHE A 327 -14.40 -9.53 23.14
CA PHE A 327 -15.04 -8.85 22.01
C PHE A 327 -14.21 -8.90 20.71
N GLN A 328 -12.97 -9.39 20.73
CA GLN A 328 -12.12 -9.40 19.55
C GLN A 328 -12.73 -10.22 18.39
N PRO A 329 -13.25 -11.45 18.58
CA PRO A 329 -13.84 -12.21 17.49
C PRO A 329 -15.08 -11.53 16.89
N PHE A 330 -15.90 -10.89 17.75
CA PHE A 330 -17.07 -10.16 17.29
C PHE A 330 -16.67 -8.89 16.50
N ALA A 331 -15.78 -8.08 17.05
CA ALA A 331 -15.29 -6.87 16.40
C ALA A 331 -14.60 -7.20 15.06
N SER A 332 -13.83 -8.29 14.99
CA SER A 332 -13.21 -8.73 13.74
C SER A 332 -14.23 -9.04 12.65
N ARG A 333 -15.33 -9.73 12.98
CA ARG A 333 -16.43 -9.98 12.03
C ARG A 333 -17.12 -8.69 11.59
N VAL A 334 -17.36 -7.76 12.51
CA VAL A 334 -17.96 -6.45 12.18
C VAL A 334 -17.05 -5.64 11.26
N SER A 335 -15.75 -5.62 11.51
CA SER A 335 -14.78 -4.96 10.65
C SER A 335 -14.75 -5.61 9.26
N ALA A 336 -14.60 -6.93 9.17
CA ALA A 336 -14.52 -7.66 7.90
C ALA A 336 -15.78 -7.44 7.03
N ALA A 337 -16.96 -7.58 7.62
CA ALA A 337 -18.22 -7.33 6.94
C ALA A 337 -18.35 -5.87 6.48
N THR A 338 -17.84 -4.91 7.27
CA THR A 338 -17.86 -3.49 6.89
C THR A 338 -16.89 -3.21 5.74
N VAL A 339 -15.70 -3.82 5.72
CA VAL A 339 -14.77 -3.74 4.60
C VAL A 339 -15.42 -4.29 3.33
N HIS A 340 -16.02 -5.48 3.40
CA HIS A 340 -16.71 -6.08 2.26
C HIS A 340 -17.85 -5.17 1.76
N HIS A 341 -18.74 -4.72 2.64
CA HIS A 341 -19.86 -3.84 2.28
C HIS A 341 -19.39 -2.53 1.65
N PHE A 342 -18.33 -1.91 2.21
CA PHE A 342 -17.74 -0.69 1.65
C PHE A 342 -17.22 -0.92 0.22
N LEU A 343 -16.51 -2.01 -0.01
CA LEU A 343 -15.93 -2.31 -1.32
C LEU A 343 -17.02 -2.61 -2.36
N VAL A 344 -18.02 -3.41 -2.01
CA VAL A 344 -19.14 -3.73 -2.92
C VAL A 344 -19.90 -2.47 -3.34
N ASN A 345 -20.09 -1.50 -2.46
CA ASN A 345 -20.90 -0.32 -2.76
C ASN A 345 -20.11 0.86 -3.34
N TYR A 346 -18.81 0.97 -3.06
CA TYR A 346 -18.07 2.19 -3.36
C TYR A 346 -16.76 2.00 -4.12
N ALA A 347 -16.18 0.78 -4.19
CA ALA A 347 -14.87 0.59 -4.80
C ALA A 347 -14.85 0.99 -6.27
N ASN A 348 -15.87 0.64 -7.05
CA ASN A 348 -15.96 1.01 -8.46
C ASN A 348 -15.87 2.53 -8.67
N GLN A 349 -16.53 3.32 -7.82
CA GLN A 349 -16.54 4.78 -7.89
C GLN A 349 -15.25 5.44 -7.38
N ILE A 350 -14.48 4.74 -6.55
CA ILE A 350 -13.20 5.22 -6.02
C ILE A 350 -12.05 4.90 -6.96
N LEU A 351 -12.16 3.78 -7.67
CA LEU A 351 -11.09 3.25 -8.51
C LEU A 351 -11.20 3.67 -9.99
N LEU A 352 -12.33 4.19 -10.43
CA LEU A 352 -12.48 4.81 -11.75
C LEU A 352 -11.79 6.17 -11.80
#